data_24189d6e39b76e76b0db1bf25cdd840e
#
_entry.id   24189d6e39b76e76b0db1bf25cdd840e
#
_cell.length_a   1.000
_cell.length_b   1.000
_cell.length_c   1.000
_cell.angle_alpha   90.00
_cell.angle_beta   90.00
_cell.angle_gamma   90.00
#
_symmetry.space_group_name_H-M   'P 1'
#
loop_
_entity.id
_entity.type
_entity.pdbx_description
1 polymer ?
#
loop_
_entity_poly.entity_id
_entity_poly.type
_entity_poly.pdbx_seq_one_letter_code
_entity_poly.pdbx_strand_id
1 'polypeptide(L)'
;MKKVLFIASLLISGCMYMTAGEKVVDSSGREPKWIFGAEQDYIIVSAESADIEEAKEKAMIKVKKHIIASVAENVSSSSAVNTSEHNVNGKFNVIEDYQSVVETQSATIPFLNEVGISKAEDYYWEKIKKDKNSYYYRYHIKYPFSKFDLIRMVDDFLEREAKLDAQVEEFSKDDFTSYTTVEQMNGQLNKLRMFRSTLTERDPRRGTCANIEKVYTTFIRSITLRLVSVNKKELVYAPYFGETKLGTNVQPKLSTNCLTNLQYEPRNGQCVVTYDFETACYDDEENWLEVILPLPSNKLKNRFIIK
;
A
#
# COMPACT_ATOMS: atom_id res chain seq x y z
N MET A 1 4.92 37.53 -38.04
CA MET A 1 3.67 36.83 -38.45
C MET A 1 3.26 35.90 -37.31
N LYS A 2 2.31 36.34 -36.53
CA LYS A 2 1.79 35.58 -35.37
C LYS A 2 0.78 34.55 -35.87
N LYS A 3 1.06 33.25 -35.71
CA LYS A 3 0.08 32.20 -35.92
C LYS A 3 -0.63 31.97 -34.59
N VAL A 4 -1.88 32.41 -34.52
CA VAL A 4 -2.83 32.10 -33.45
C VAL A 4 -3.36 30.70 -33.73
N LEU A 5 -3.02 29.73 -32.87
CA LEU A 5 -3.61 28.39 -32.92
C LEU A 5 -4.93 28.44 -32.16
N PHE A 6 -6.04 28.36 -32.89
CA PHE A 6 -7.36 28.14 -32.33
C PHE A 6 -7.46 26.67 -31.90
N ILE A 7 -7.45 26.42 -30.61
CA ILE A 7 -7.84 25.11 -30.06
C ILE A 7 -9.36 25.09 -30.01
N ALA A 8 -9.96 24.38 -30.95
CA ALA A 8 -11.38 24.10 -30.96
C ALA A 8 -11.68 23.12 -29.81
N SER A 9 -12.25 23.65 -28.73
CA SER A 9 -12.88 22.87 -27.68
C SER A 9 -14.06 22.09 -28.28
N LEU A 10 -13.89 20.79 -28.43
CA LEU A 10 -14.94 19.88 -28.88
C LEU A 10 -15.90 19.64 -27.71
N LEU A 11 -16.88 20.53 -27.56
CA LEU A 11 -18.05 20.31 -26.70
C LEU A 11 -18.83 19.13 -27.31
N ILE A 12 -18.59 17.93 -26.82
CA ILE A 12 -19.46 16.79 -27.06
C ILE A 12 -20.72 17.03 -26.22
N SER A 13 -21.63 17.82 -26.80
CA SER A 13 -23.00 17.91 -26.33
C SER A 13 -23.63 16.53 -26.56
N GLY A 14 -23.67 15.72 -25.53
CA GLY A 14 -24.38 14.43 -25.52
C GLY A 14 -25.88 14.69 -25.59
N CYS A 15 -26.40 14.98 -26.79
CA CYS A 15 -27.82 14.81 -27.06
C CYS A 15 -28.18 13.34 -26.81
N MET A 16 -28.81 13.07 -25.67
CA MET A 16 -29.48 11.79 -25.48
C MET A 16 -30.64 11.69 -26.44
N TYR A 17 -30.44 10.95 -27.52
CA TYR A 17 -31.54 10.58 -28.42
C TYR A 17 -32.42 9.57 -27.68
N MET A 18 -33.62 9.99 -27.24
CA MET A 18 -34.67 9.03 -26.89
C MET A 18 -34.97 8.21 -28.12
N THR A 19 -34.66 6.95 -28.11
CA THR A 19 -35.04 6.02 -29.17
C THR A 19 -36.57 5.92 -29.15
N ALA A 20 -37.17 5.94 -30.33
CA ALA A 20 -38.62 5.87 -30.49
C ALA A 20 -39.17 4.59 -29.81
N GLY A 21 -39.73 4.73 -28.60
CA GLY A 21 -40.24 3.63 -27.77
C GLY A 21 -40.00 3.76 -26.29
N GLU A 22 -39.07 4.59 -25.83
CA GLU A 22 -38.80 4.83 -24.40
C GLU A 22 -39.82 5.82 -23.82
N LYS A 23 -40.42 5.45 -22.67
CA LYS A 23 -41.42 6.28 -21.98
C LYS A 23 -41.16 6.31 -20.49
N VAL A 24 -41.05 7.48 -19.89
CA VAL A 24 -41.03 7.65 -18.45
C VAL A 24 -42.39 7.23 -17.90
N VAL A 25 -42.41 6.28 -16.96
CA VAL A 25 -43.60 5.73 -16.34
C VAL A 25 -43.73 6.09 -14.89
N ASP A 26 -42.62 6.49 -14.23
CA ASP A 26 -42.56 6.91 -12.83
C ASP A 26 -41.33 7.79 -12.64
N SER A 27 -41.32 8.66 -11.60
CA SER A 27 -40.19 9.51 -11.27
C SER A 27 -40.25 10.03 -9.84
N SER A 28 -39.13 10.55 -9.33
CA SER A 28 -39.05 11.17 -8.00
C SER A 28 -39.83 12.49 -7.87
N GLY A 29 -40.32 13.05 -8.98
CA GLY A 29 -41.04 14.32 -9.00
C GLY A 29 -41.01 14.98 -10.38
N ARG A 30 -41.15 16.31 -10.39
CA ARG A 30 -41.01 17.08 -11.63
C ARG A 30 -39.55 17.13 -12.07
N GLU A 31 -39.30 16.89 -13.34
CA GLU A 31 -37.98 16.93 -13.96
C GLU A 31 -37.29 18.28 -13.71
N PRO A 32 -36.13 18.30 -13.02
CA PRO A 32 -35.39 19.52 -12.74
C PRO A 32 -34.64 20.01 -13.98
N LYS A 33 -34.51 21.33 -14.11
CA LYS A 33 -33.81 21.93 -15.26
C LYS A 33 -32.29 21.67 -15.24
N TRP A 34 -31.70 21.44 -14.08
CA TRP A 34 -30.27 21.23 -13.96
C TRP A 34 -29.76 19.95 -14.65
N ILE A 35 -30.63 18.96 -14.92
CA ILE A 35 -30.23 17.69 -15.59
C ILE A 35 -29.61 17.94 -16.97
N PHE A 36 -30.04 18.97 -17.66
CA PHE A 36 -29.61 19.30 -19.02
C PHE A 36 -28.52 20.36 -19.09
N GLY A 37 -28.04 20.83 -17.94
CA GLY A 37 -27.10 21.94 -17.83
C GLY A 37 -25.74 21.54 -17.32
N ALA A 38 -24.74 22.37 -17.63
CA ALA A 38 -23.49 22.43 -16.89
C ALA A 38 -23.58 23.64 -15.96
N GLU A 39 -23.54 23.41 -14.68
CA GLU A 39 -23.51 24.49 -13.69
C GLU A 39 -22.11 24.60 -13.12
N GLN A 40 -21.62 25.83 -12.95
CA GLN A 40 -20.34 26.08 -12.30
C GLN A 40 -20.39 25.55 -10.86
N ASP A 41 -19.29 24.98 -10.38
CA ASP A 41 -19.13 24.40 -9.04
C ASP A 41 -20.00 23.17 -8.75
N TYR A 42 -20.52 22.52 -9.80
CA TYR A 42 -21.25 21.26 -9.66
C TYR A 42 -20.79 20.19 -10.66
N ILE A 43 -20.78 18.96 -10.18
CA ILE A 43 -20.70 17.76 -11.00
C ILE A 43 -22.13 17.25 -11.22
N ILE A 44 -22.59 17.24 -12.45
CA ILE A 44 -23.90 16.70 -12.84
C ILE A 44 -23.67 15.42 -13.62
N VAL A 45 -24.18 14.31 -13.12
CA VAL A 45 -24.02 12.99 -13.71
C VAL A 45 -25.33 12.22 -13.72
N SER A 46 -25.42 11.26 -14.63
CA SER A 46 -26.51 10.28 -14.64
C SER A 46 -25.99 8.87 -14.85
N ALA A 47 -26.70 7.90 -14.29
CA ALA A 47 -26.44 6.49 -14.52
C ALA A 47 -27.74 5.69 -14.63
N GLU A 48 -27.64 4.56 -15.31
CA GLU A 48 -28.77 3.70 -15.59
C GLU A 48 -28.53 2.30 -15.03
N SER A 49 -29.60 1.69 -14.50
CA SER A 49 -29.62 0.29 -14.11
C SER A 49 -31.06 -0.27 -14.08
N ALA A 50 -31.16 -1.60 -14.05
CA ALA A 50 -32.44 -2.26 -13.84
C ALA A 50 -33.01 -2.05 -12.42
N ASP A 51 -32.11 -1.73 -11.46
CA ASP A 51 -32.42 -1.43 -10.07
C ASP A 51 -32.09 0.01 -9.73
N ILE A 52 -32.91 0.67 -8.89
CA ILE A 52 -32.77 2.08 -8.55
C ILE A 52 -31.55 2.32 -7.64
N GLU A 53 -31.29 1.44 -6.67
CA GLU A 53 -30.14 1.59 -5.78
C GLU A 53 -28.84 1.37 -6.54
N GLU A 54 -28.80 0.41 -7.46
CA GLU A 54 -27.67 0.20 -8.35
C GLU A 54 -27.45 1.39 -9.30
N ALA A 55 -28.50 2.02 -9.82
CA ALA A 55 -28.40 3.23 -10.63
C ALA A 55 -27.81 4.39 -9.83
N LYS A 56 -28.23 4.57 -8.58
CA LYS A 56 -27.73 5.56 -7.64
C LYS A 56 -26.25 5.32 -7.31
N GLU A 57 -25.85 4.09 -7.03
CA GLU A 57 -24.44 3.74 -6.78
C GLU A 57 -23.56 4.01 -7.99
N LYS A 58 -24.01 3.62 -9.19
CA LYS A 58 -23.32 3.91 -10.45
C LYS A 58 -23.18 5.42 -10.70
N ALA A 59 -24.19 6.22 -10.36
CA ALA A 59 -24.11 7.66 -10.47
C ALA A 59 -23.08 8.25 -9.49
N MET A 60 -23.02 7.77 -8.24
CA MET A 60 -21.98 8.16 -7.28
C MET A 60 -20.57 7.75 -7.71
N ILE A 61 -20.40 6.58 -8.32
CA ILE A 61 -19.12 6.17 -8.92
C ILE A 61 -18.70 7.17 -10.00
N LYS A 62 -19.63 7.65 -10.83
CA LYS A 62 -19.33 8.68 -11.83
C LYS A 62 -18.90 10.01 -11.19
N VAL A 63 -19.56 10.46 -10.10
CA VAL A 63 -19.12 11.65 -9.34
C VAL A 63 -17.67 11.48 -8.90
N LYS A 64 -17.34 10.36 -8.25
CA LYS A 64 -15.98 10.08 -7.77
C LYS A 64 -14.96 10.05 -8.91
N LYS A 65 -15.31 9.45 -10.05
CA LYS A 65 -14.44 9.45 -11.25
C LYS A 65 -14.16 10.85 -11.79
N HIS A 66 -15.17 11.72 -11.83
CA HIS A 66 -14.99 13.12 -12.23
C HIS A 66 -14.03 13.85 -11.28
N ILE A 67 -14.18 13.66 -9.97
CA ILE A 67 -13.28 14.25 -8.98
C ILE A 67 -11.84 13.76 -9.20
N ILE A 68 -11.63 12.45 -9.34
CA ILE A 68 -10.29 11.88 -9.59
C ILE A 68 -9.68 12.44 -10.87
N ALA A 69 -10.46 12.51 -11.97
CA ALA A 69 -9.99 13.07 -13.24
C ALA A 69 -9.58 14.54 -13.09
N SER A 70 -10.37 15.33 -12.37
CA SER A 70 -10.06 16.75 -12.09
C SER A 70 -8.79 16.93 -11.25
N VAL A 71 -8.60 16.07 -10.24
CA VAL A 71 -7.36 16.06 -9.43
C VAL A 71 -6.17 15.67 -10.30
N ALA A 72 -6.29 14.63 -11.14
CA ALA A 72 -5.24 14.17 -12.06
C ALA A 72 -4.80 15.29 -13.01
N GLU A 73 -5.73 15.99 -13.65
CA GLU A 73 -5.47 17.08 -14.57
C GLU A 73 -4.72 18.23 -13.89
N ASN A 74 -5.12 18.58 -12.66
CA ASN A 74 -4.48 19.66 -11.91
C ASN A 74 -3.09 19.28 -11.40
N VAL A 75 -2.89 18.05 -10.94
CA VAL A 75 -1.56 17.53 -10.56
C VAL A 75 -0.62 17.54 -11.76
N SER A 76 -1.09 17.17 -12.96
CA SER A 76 -0.24 17.18 -14.16
C SER A 76 0.14 18.59 -14.59
N SER A 77 -0.79 19.52 -14.55
CA SER A 77 -0.54 20.92 -14.94
C SER A 77 0.40 21.64 -13.97
N SER A 78 0.31 21.37 -12.67
CA SER A 78 1.18 21.95 -11.64
C SER A 78 2.59 21.34 -11.66
N SER A 79 2.72 20.06 -12.00
CA SER A 79 3.99 19.33 -12.06
C SER A 79 4.84 19.67 -13.28
N ALA A 80 4.21 20.11 -14.39
CA ALA A 80 4.93 20.55 -15.60
C ALA A 80 5.83 21.78 -15.37
N VAL A 81 5.64 22.49 -14.26
CA VAL A 81 6.40 23.69 -13.94
C VAL A 81 7.64 23.43 -13.06
N ASN A 82 7.66 22.35 -12.25
CA ASN A 82 8.64 22.25 -11.15
C ASN A 82 9.30 20.88 -10.89
N THR A 83 9.08 19.81 -11.68
CA THR A 83 9.61 18.48 -11.29
C THR A 83 10.17 17.66 -12.46
N SER A 84 11.17 16.79 -12.16
CA SER A 84 11.71 15.83 -13.13
C SER A 84 10.63 14.86 -13.65
N GLU A 85 10.68 14.52 -14.94
CA GLU A 85 9.71 13.65 -15.63
C GLU A 85 9.40 12.32 -14.89
N HIS A 86 10.35 11.79 -14.14
CA HIS A 86 10.16 10.54 -13.38
C HIS A 86 9.15 10.64 -12.22
N ASN A 87 9.12 11.78 -11.53
CA ASN A 87 8.16 11.98 -10.41
C ASN A 87 6.73 12.24 -10.91
N VAL A 88 6.58 12.82 -12.08
CA VAL A 88 5.26 13.10 -12.68
C VAL A 88 4.60 11.79 -13.11
N ASN A 89 5.32 10.93 -13.83
CA ASN A 89 4.80 9.63 -14.31
C ASN A 89 4.39 8.69 -13.17
N GLY A 90 5.13 8.69 -12.04
CA GLY A 90 4.78 7.90 -10.86
C GLY A 90 3.47 8.31 -10.22
N LYS A 91 3.20 9.61 -10.10
CA LYS A 91 1.94 10.15 -9.55
C LYS A 91 0.74 9.87 -10.45
N PHE A 92 0.93 9.88 -11.76
CA PHE A 92 -0.12 9.49 -12.72
C PHE A 92 -0.55 8.05 -12.55
N ASN A 93 0.39 7.12 -12.43
CA ASN A 93 0.07 5.71 -12.25
C ASN A 93 -0.76 5.47 -10.99
N VAL A 94 -0.46 6.19 -9.89
CA VAL A 94 -1.25 6.13 -8.65
C VAL A 94 -2.67 6.65 -8.85
N ILE A 95 -2.84 7.74 -9.60
CA ILE A 95 -4.17 8.31 -9.86
C ILE A 95 -4.98 7.41 -10.81
N GLU A 96 -4.36 6.80 -11.82
CA GLU A 96 -5.02 5.79 -12.67
C GLU A 96 -5.47 4.57 -11.88
N ASP A 97 -4.67 4.13 -10.91
CA ASP A 97 -5.08 3.07 -9.97
C ASP A 97 -6.32 3.47 -9.18
N TYR A 98 -6.41 4.70 -8.72
CA TYR A 98 -7.60 5.18 -8.01
C TYR A 98 -8.86 5.15 -8.88
N GLN A 99 -8.76 5.46 -10.18
CA GLN A 99 -9.89 5.33 -11.11
C GLN A 99 -10.39 3.88 -11.21
N SER A 100 -9.45 2.93 -11.32
CA SER A 100 -9.77 1.50 -11.38
C SER A 100 -10.38 0.99 -10.06
N VAL A 101 -9.84 1.42 -8.94
CA VAL A 101 -10.28 1.03 -7.58
C VAL A 101 -11.69 1.54 -7.27
N VAL A 102 -12.05 2.74 -7.72
CA VAL A 102 -13.42 3.28 -7.55
C VAL A 102 -14.46 2.42 -8.26
N GLU A 103 -14.13 1.81 -9.40
CA GLU A 103 -15.05 0.91 -10.10
C GLU A 103 -15.34 -0.38 -9.32
N THR A 104 -14.33 -0.90 -8.65
CA THR A 104 -14.44 -2.17 -7.92
C THR A 104 -14.92 -2.00 -6.47
N GLN A 105 -15.08 -0.75 -5.99
CA GLN A 105 -15.40 -0.40 -4.59
C GLN A 105 -14.43 -1.03 -3.57
N SER A 106 -13.25 -1.47 -4.02
CA SER A 106 -12.37 -2.37 -3.25
C SER A 106 -11.38 -1.66 -2.34
N ALA A 107 -11.25 -0.33 -2.40
CA ALA A 107 -10.36 0.40 -1.51
C ALA A 107 -10.83 1.84 -1.19
N THR A 108 -10.41 2.32 -0.05
CA THR A 108 -10.65 3.69 0.40
C THR A 108 -9.63 4.63 -0.23
N ILE A 109 -10.10 5.56 -1.06
CA ILE A 109 -9.28 6.64 -1.59
C ILE A 109 -9.35 7.82 -0.61
N PRO A 110 -8.25 8.20 0.04
CA PRO A 110 -8.29 9.10 1.19
C PRO A 110 -8.98 10.44 0.95
N PHE A 111 -8.69 11.12 -0.18
CA PHE A 111 -9.32 12.40 -0.50
C PHE A 111 -10.80 12.27 -0.96
N LEU A 112 -11.31 11.04 -1.14
CA LEU A 112 -12.71 10.75 -1.45
C LEU A 112 -13.52 10.27 -0.24
N ASN A 113 -12.93 10.13 0.94
CA ASN A 113 -13.61 9.61 2.13
C ASN A 113 -14.88 10.39 2.47
N GLU A 114 -14.90 11.68 2.15
CA GLU A 114 -16.04 12.54 2.39
C GLU A 114 -17.01 12.60 1.20
N VAL A 115 -16.73 11.97 0.07
CA VAL A 115 -17.56 12.00 -1.13
C VAL A 115 -18.64 10.93 -1.04
N GLY A 116 -19.86 11.34 -0.70
CA GLY A 116 -21.01 10.45 -0.55
C GLY A 116 -22.33 11.10 -0.95
N ILE A 117 -23.34 10.27 -1.14
CA ILE A 117 -24.69 10.75 -1.58
C ILE A 117 -25.31 11.75 -0.60
N SER A 118 -24.98 11.67 0.68
CA SER A 118 -25.47 12.61 1.70
C SER A 118 -25.01 14.05 1.50
N LYS A 119 -23.98 14.27 0.67
CA LYS A 119 -23.48 15.61 0.29
C LYS A 119 -24.01 16.08 -1.07
N ALA A 120 -24.78 15.26 -1.78
CA ALA A 120 -25.44 15.72 -3.00
C ALA A 120 -26.41 16.85 -2.66
N GLU A 121 -26.39 17.93 -3.46
CA GLU A 121 -27.31 19.06 -3.29
C GLU A 121 -28.72 18.67 -3.72
N ASP A 122 -28.81 17.90 -4.83
CA ASP A 122 -30.09 17.45 -5.36
C ASP A 122 -29.91 16.14 -6.13
N TYR A 123 -30.98 15.40 -6.27
CA TYR A 123 -31.05 14.19 -7.07
C TYR A 123 -32.41 14.02 -7.70
N TYR A 124 -32.45 13.37 -8.86
CA TYR A 124 -33.68 13.04 -9.56
C TYR A 124 -33.56 11.67 -10.18
N TRP A 125 -34.63 10.89 -10.09
CA TRP A 125 -34.67 9.60 -10.78
C TRP A 125 -35.94 9.45 -11.59
N GLU A 126 -35.86 8.68 -12.67
CA GLU A 126 -36.96 8.31 -13.52
C GLU A 126 -36.92 6.80 -13.83
N LYS A 127 -38.10 6.18 -13.87
CA LYS A 127 -38.31 4.83 -14.33
C LYS A 127 -38.75 4.86 -15.78
N ILE A 128 -37.99 4.25 -16.64
CA ILE A 128 -38.17 4.30 -18.08
C ILE A 128 -38.58 2.92 -18.58
N LYS A 129 -39.67 2.88 -19.34
CA LYS A 129 -40.11 1.67 -20.03
C LYS A 129 -39.35 1.58 -21.34
N LYS A 130 -38.57 0.50 -21.51
CA LYS A 130 -37.80 0.25 -22.74
C LYS A 130 -38.59 -0.50 -23.80
N ASP A 131 -39.33 -1.53 -23.36
CA ASP A 131 -40.21 -2.34 -24.21
C ASP A 131 -41.41 -2.84 -23.39
N LYS A 132 -42.17 -3.81 -23.94
CA LYS A 132 -43.43 -4.30 -23.32
C LYS A 132 -43.21 -4.82 -21.88
N ASN A 133 -42.03 -5.37 -21.58
CA ASN A 133 -41.79 -6.09 -20.34
C ASN A 133 -40.49 -5.66 -19.59
N SER A 134 -39.73 -4.70 -20.13
CA SER A 134 -38.50 -4.26 -19.50
C SER A 134 -38.53 -2.79 -19.10
N TYR A 135 -37.97 -2.53 -17.92
CA TYR A 135 -37.83 -1.21 -17.33
C TYR A 135 -36.41 -1.04 -16.88
N TYR A 136 -35.94 0.21 -16.83
CA TYR A 136 -34.71 0.61 -16.16
C TYR A 136 -34.92 1.92 -15.43
N TYR A 137 -34.06 2.19 -14.46
CA TYR A 137 -34.00 3.45 -13.74
C TYR A 137 -32.85 4.28 -14.27
N ARG A 138 -33.08 5.57 -14.45
CA ARG A 138 -32.05 6.56 -14.68
C ARG A 138 -31.98 7.47 -13.46
N TYR A 139 -30.81 7.55 -12.82
CA TYR A 139 -30.58 8.33 -11.62
C TYR A 139 -29.62 9.45 -11.91
N HIS A 140 -30.03 10.68 -11.60
CA HIS A 140 -29.27 11.91 -11.78
C HIS A 140 -28.84 12.44 -10.43
N ILE A 141 -27.60 12.96 -10.35
CA ILE A 141 -27.05 13.59 -9.15
C ILE A 141 -26.49 14.94 -9.53
N LYS A 142 -26.84 15.96 -8.75
CA LYS A 142 -26.20 17.27 -8.73
C LYS A 142 -25.34 17.33 -7.48
N TYR A 143 -24.03 17.28 -7.66
CA TYR A 143 -23.05 17.18 -6.58
C TYR A 143 -22.21 18.45 -6.50
N PRO A 144 -22.16 19.16 -5.35
CA PRO A 144 -21.35 20.36 -5.20
C PRO A 144 -19.86 19.99 -5.27
N PHE A 145 -19.12 20.66 -6.13
CA PHE A 145 -17.69 20.48 -6.30
C PHE A 145 -17.08 21.79 -6.81
N SER A 146 -16.69 22.62 -5.88
CA SER A 146 -16.13 23.93 -6.17
C SER A 146 -14.64 23.86 -6.56
N LYS A 147 -14.14 24.95 -7.15
CA LYS A 147 -12.68 25.10 -7.36
C LYS A 147 -11.89 25.02 -6.06
N PHE A 148 -12.46 25.45 -4.94
CA PHE A 148 -11.82 25.37 -3.62
C PHE A 148 -11.71 23.91 -3.17
N ASP A 149 -12.77 23.10 -3.36
CA ASP A 149 -12.73 21.67 -3.05
C ASP A 149 -11.67 20.94 -3.88
N LEU A 150 -11.57 21.28 -5.17
CA LEU A 150 -10.55 20.73 -6.05
C LEU A 150 -9.13 21.07 -5.55
N ILE A 151 -8.85 22.33 -5.24
CA ILE A 151 -7.52 22.76 -4.73
C ILE A 151 -7.19 22.00 -3.45
N ARG A 152 -8.11 21.92 -2.50
CA ARG A 152 -7.91 21.18 -1.25
C ARG A 152 -7.59 19.72 -1.51
N MET A 153 -8.31 19.05 -2.40
CA MET A 153 -8.06 17.64 -2.72
C MET A 153 -6.73 17.42 -3.43
N VAL A 154 -6.30 18.35 -4.27
CA VAL A 154 -4.96 18.33 -4.91
C VAL A 154 -3.86 18.47 -3.85
N ASP A 155 -4.01 19.42 -2.93
CA ASP A 155 -3.04 19.64 -1.85
C ASP A 155 -2.95 18.42 -0.92
N ASP A 156 -4.08 17.85 -0.50
CA ASP A 156 -4.16 16.63 0.31
C ASP A 156 -3.47 15.44 -0.39
N PHE A 157 -3.68 15.31 -1.70
CA PHE A 157 -3.01 14.28 -2.50
C PHE A 157 -1.50 14.48 -2.53
N LEU A 158 -1.04 15.70 -2.86
CA LEU A 158 0.39 16.01 -2.95
C LEU A 158 1.12 15.87 -1.61
N GLU A 159 0.50 16.31 -0.51
CA GLU A 159 1.04 16.13 0.84
C GLU A 159 1.21 14.65 1.20
N ARG A 160 0.20 13.84 0.88
CA ARG A 160 0.28 12.40 1.09
C ARG A 160 1.40 11.75 0.29
N GLU A 161 1.49 12.07 -1.00
CA GLU A 161 2.54 11.53 -1.87
C GLU A 161 3.95 11.91 -1.35
N ALA A 162 4.12 13.15 -0.91
CA ALA A 162 5.38 13.59 -0.29
C ALA A 162 5.72 12.81 0.99
N LYS A 163 4.72 12.49 1.83
CA LYS A 163 4.91 11.66 3.02
C LYS A 163 5.33 10.23 2.68
N LEU A 164 4.71 9.63 1.65
CA LEU A 164 5.08 8.30 1.19
C LEU A 164 6.48 8.26 0.61
N ASP A 165 6.88 9.26 -0.18
CA ASP A 165 8.22 9.39 -0.73
C ASP A 165 9.26 9.55 0.39
N ALA A 166 8.98 10.38 1.40
CA ALA A 166 9.85 10.56 2.56
C ALA A 166 10.05 9.26 3.36
N GLN A 167 9.00 8.44 3.51
CA GLN A 167 9.11 7.13 4.17
C GLN A 167 9.98 6.16 3.38
N VAL A 168 9.87 6.12 2.04
CA VAL A 168 10.76 5.30 1.20
C VAL A 168 12.21 5.77 1.32
N GLU A 169 12.43 7.08 1.35
CA GLU A 169 13.76 7.66 1.50
C GLU A 169 14.36 7.32 2.88
N GLU A 170 13.57 7.36 3.95
CA GLU A 170 13.98 6.93 5.30
C GLU A 170 14.47 5.48 5.28
N PHE A 171 13.71 4.54 4.69
CA PHE A 171 14.14 3.16 4.56
C PHE A 171 15.41 2.99 3.72
N SER A 172 15.58 3.80 2.67
CA SER A 172 16.75 3.72 1.79
C SER A 172 18.04 4.25 2.42
N LYS A 173 17.94 5.16 3.40
CA LYS A 173 19.04 5.76 4.15
C LYS A 173 19.38 5.03 5.44
N ASP A 174 18.69 3.93 5.73
CA ASP A 174 18.87 3.18 6.96
C ASP A 174 20.29 2.64 7.09
N ASP A 175 20.93 2.91 8.23
CA ASP A 175 22.30 2.48 8.53
C ASP A 175 22.32 1.20 9.36
N PHE A 176 22.55 0.08 8.69
CA PHE A 176 22.64 -1.24 9.33
C PHE A 176 23.78 -1.37 10.34
N THR A 177 24.81 -0.53 10.27
CA THR A 177 25.93 -0.57 11.21
C THR A 177 25.56 0.01 12.59
N SER A 178 24.47 0.77 12.66
CA SER A 178 23.93 1.34 13.89
C SER A 178 23.13 0.35 14.74
N TYR A 179 22.73 -0.79 14.19
CA TYR A 179 21.92 -1.76 14.90
C TYR A 179 22.76 -2.57 15.90
N THR A 180 22.23 -2.73 17.09
CA THR A 180 22.86 -3.46 18.18
C THR A 180 22.23 -4.84 18.42
N THR A 181 21.06 -5.12 17.84
CA THR A 181 20.36 -6.40 17.97
C THR A 181 19.82 -6.91 16.65
N VAL A 182 19.70 -8.23 16.54
CA VAL A 182 19.11 -8.91 15.39
C VAL A 182 17.62 -8.55 15.23
N GLU A 183 16.92 -8.35 16.34
CA GLU A 183 15.51 -7.98 16.39
C GLU A 183 15.25 -6.60 15.78
N GLN A 184 16.16 -5.64 16.00
CA GLN A 184 16.05 -4.31 15.39
C GLN A 184 16.10 -4.41 13.86
N MET A 185 17.03 -5.17 13.30
CA MET A 185 17.15 -5.38 11.86
C MET A 185 15.89 -6.06 11.28
N ASN A 186 15.39 -7.11 11.93
CA ASN A 186 14.16 -7.78 11.51
C ASN A 186 12.93 -6.89 11.68
N GLY A 187 12.87 -6.08 12.74
CA GLY A 187 11.81 -5.12 12.98
C GLY A 187 11.71 -4.10 11.85
N GLN A 188 12.84 -3.58 11.38
CA GLN A 188 12.89 -2.62 10.29
C GLN A 188 12.48 -3.26 8.96
N LEU A 189 12.94 -4.48 8.67
CA LEU A 189 12.47 -5.24 7.51
C LEU A 189 10.93 -5.44 7.52
N ASN A 190 10.37 -5.76 8.68
CA ASN A 190 8.93 -5.93 8.83
C ASN A 190 8.18 -4.61 8.63
N LYS A 191 8.69 -3.48 9.15
CA LYS A 191 8.11 -2.15 8.90
C LYS A 191 8.08 -1.82 7.40
N LEU A 192 9.18 -2.08 6.69
CA LEU A 192 9.25 -1.88 5.23
C LEU A 192 8.21 -2.75 4.49
N ARG A 193 8.05 -4.01 4.88
CA ARG A 193 7.05 -4.91 4.29
C ARG A 193 5.62 -4.44 4.55
N MET A 194 5.34 -4.03 5.78
CA MET A 194 4.04 -3.45 6.14
C MET A 194 3.78 -2.18 5.33
N PHE A 195 4.73 -1.26 5.27
CA PHE A 195 4.61 -0.05 4.44
C PHE A 195 4.32 -0.40 2.98
N ARG A 196 5.11 -1.30 2.36
CA ARG A 196 4.90 -1.74 0.99
C ARG A 196 3.50 -2.32 0.76
N SER A 197 2.92 -3.01 1.75
CA SER A 197 1.57 -3.57 1.64
C SER A 197 0.46 -2.53 1.64
N THR A 198 0.72 -1.29 2.10
CA THR A 198 -0.25 -0.18 2.07
C THR A 198 -0.28 0.54 0.71
N LEU A 199 0.72 0.32 -0.13
CA LEU A 199 0.81 0.93 -1.46
C LEU A 199 -0.09 0.19 -2.45
N THR A 200 -0.68 0.91 -3.42
CA THR A 200 -1.47 0.30 -4.49
C THR A 200 -0.60 -0.60 -5.38
N GLU A 201 -1.20 -1.49 -6.16
CA GLU A 201 -0.44 -2.48 -6.94
C GLU A 201 0.50 -1.87 -7.98
N ARG A 202 0.10 -0.75 -8.58
CA ARG A 202 0.89 -0.06 -9.61
C ARG A 202 1.77 1.06 -9.07
N ASP A 203 1.79 1.26 -7.74
CA ASP A 203 2.64 2.27 -7.13
C ASP A 203 4.12 1.96 -7.40
N PRO A 204 4.86 2.87 -8.07
CA PRO A 204 6.27 2.63 -8.42
C PRO A 204 7.17 2.43 -7.21
N ARG A 205 6.79 2.97 -6.03
CA ARG A 205 7.50 2.81 -4.76
C ARG A 205 7.54 1.35 -4.31
N ARG A 206 6.60 0.50 -4.74
CA ARG A 206 6.67 -0.96 -4.45
C ARG A 206 7.93 -1.60 -5.01
N GLY A 207 8.37 -1.18 -6.20
CA GLY A 207 9.61 -1.63 -6.81
C GLY A 207 10.84 -1.19 -6.01
N THR A 208 10.85 0.08 -5.59
CA THR A 208 11.91 0.62 -4.72
C THR A 208 11.96 -0.11 -3.38
N CYS A 209 10.81 -0.28 -2.71
CA CYS A 209 10.72 -1.06 -1.47
C CYS A 209 11.21 -2.50 -1.64
N ALA A 210 10.91 -3.16 -2.77
CA ALA A 210 11.39 -4.51 -3.05
C ALA A 210 12.91 -4.57 -3.20
N ASN A 211 13.54 -3.54 -3.76
CA ASN A 211 14.99 -3.45 -3.84
C ASN A 211 15.63 -3.19 -2.46
N ILE A 212 15.06 -2.31 -1.65
CA ILE A 212 15.49 -2.08 -0.27
C ILE A 212 15.33 -3.37 0.55
N GLU A 213 14.22 -4.10 0.39
CA GLU A 213 14.01 -5.39 1.05
C GLU A 213 15.10 -6.42 0.71
N LYS A 214 15.56 -6.47 -0.55
CA LYS A 214 16.69 -7.32 -0.94
C LYS A 214 17.98 -6.94 -0.20
N VAL A 215 18.25 -5.63 -0.08
CA VAL A 215 19.39 -5.12 0.68
C VAL A 215 19.29 -5.58 2.14
N TYR A 216 18.18 -5.33 2.81
CA TYR A 216 17.91 -5.75 4.20
C TYR A 216 18.08 -7.25 4.39
N THR A 217 17.52 -8.04 3.49
CA THR A 217 17.62 -9.50 3.54
C THR A 217 19.07 -9.96 3.37
N THR A 218 19.86 -9.30 2.52
CA THR A 218 21.28 -9.62 2.33
C THR A 218 22.07 -9.33 3.59
N PHE A 219 21.84 -8.20 4.24
CA PHE A 219 22.49 -7.89 5.53
C PHE A 219 22.13 -8.91 6.61
N ILE A 220 20.86 -9.27 6.77
CA ILE A 220 20.43 -10.26 7.76
C ILE A 220 21.05 -11.63 7.46
N ARG A 221 21.21 -12.01 6.19
CA ARG A 221 21.86 -13.27 5.79
C ARG A 221 23.37 -13.28 6.04
N SER A 222 24.01 -12.14 6.08
CA SER A 222 25.44 -12.04 6.39
C SER A 222 25.75 -12.10 7.89
N ILE A 223 24.74 -12.11 8.76
CA ILE A 223 24.92 -12.34 10.19
C ILE A 223 25.39 -13.78 10.41
N THR A 224 26.44 -13.93 11.19
CA THR A 224 27.03 -15.24 11.55
C THR A 224 26.93 -15.47 13.05
N LEU A 225 26.78 -16.72 13.47
CA LEU A 225 26.90 -17.10 14.88
C LEU A 225 28.36 -17.46 15.16
N ARG A 226 29.00 -16.77 16.10
CA ARG A 226 30.40 -17.02 16.47
C ARG A 226 30.49 -17.50 17.90
N LEU A 227 31.39 -18.45 18.13
CA LEU A 227 31.75 -18.94 19.45
C LEU A 227 32.45 -17.81 20.25
N VAL A 228 32.01 -17.61 21.47
CA VAL A 228 32.67 -16.69 22.43
C VAL A 228 33.50 -17.52 23.42
N SER A 229 32.91 -18.56 24.00
CA SER A 229 33.61 -19.51 24.90
C SER A 229 32.86 -20.84 24.96
N VAL A 230 33.56 -21.88 25.29
CA VAL A 230 33.01 -23.23 25.54
C VAL A 230 33.78 -23.93 26.64
N ASN A 231 33.06 -24.67 27.49
CA ASN A 231 33.62 -25.54 28.51
C ASN A 231 32.67 -26.76 28.71
N LYS A 232 32.94 -27.65 29.66
CA LYS A 232 32.11 -28.86 29.91
C LYS A 232 30.71 -28.56 30.48
N LYS A 233 30.34 -27.34 30.77
CA LYS A 233 29.04 -26.99 31.36
C LYS A 233 28.24 -25.95 30.56
N GLU A 234 28.93 -25.17 29.76
CA GLU A 234 28.28 -24.10 28.99
C GLU A 234 29.01 -23.80 27.67
N LEU A 235 28.24 -23.39 26.70
CA LEU A 235 28.67 -22.78 25.44
C LEU A 235 28.09 -21.38 25.36
N VAL A 236 28.97 -20.39 25.11
CA VAL A 236 28.59 -19.00 24.91
C VAL A 236 28.85 -18.64 23.47
N TYR A 237 27.85 -18.14 22.79
CA TYR A 237 27.95 -17.65 21.43
C TYR A 237 27.27 -16.30 21.27
N ALA A 238 27.50 -15.62 20.17
CA ALA A 238 26.79 -14.40 19.83
C ALA A 238 26.62 -14.30 18.30
N PRO A 239 25.56 -13.64 17.83
CA PRO A 239 25.46 -13.22 16.44
C PRO A 239 26.42 -12.06 16.16
N TYR A 240 27.02 -12.05 14.96
CA TYR A 240 27.90 -10.98 14.48
C TYR A 240 27.50 -10.54 13.08
N PHE A 241 27.52 -9.23 12.87
CA PHE A 241 27.49 -8.61 11.56
C PHE A 241 28.89 -8.02 11.28
N GLY A 242 29.62 -8.62 10.33
CA GLY A 242 31.04 -8.32 10.18
C GLY A 242 31.80 -8.59 11.49
N GLU A 243 32.45 -7.58 12.04
CA GLU A 243 33.12 -7.65 13.34
C GLU A 243 32.26 -7.10 14.50
N THR A 244 31.07 -6.55 14.19
CA THR A 244 30.17 -5.99 15.20
C THR A 244 29.36 -7.12 15.85
N LYS A 245 29.51 -7.26 17.16
CA LYS A 245 28.69 -8.17 17.96
C LYS A 245 27.29 -7.64 18.10
N LEU A 246 26.28 -8.48 17.85
CA LEU A 246 24.87 -8.17 18.01
C LEU A 246 24.31 -8.89 19.25
N GLY A 247 23.33 -8.27 19.90
CA GLY A 247 22.49 -8.95 20.88
C GLY A 247 21.33 -9.69 20.21
N THR A 248 20.78 -10.69 20.90
CA THR A 248 19.49 -11.30 20.53
C THR A 248 18.83 -11.93 21.73
N ASN A 249 17.48 -11.85 21.77
CA ASN A 249 16.63 -12.58 22.71
C ASN A 249 15.84 -13.70 22.01
N VAL A 250 16.10 -13.94 20.71
CA VAL A 250 15.45 -15.01 19.98
C VAL A 250 15.85 -16.35 20.56
N GLN A 251 14.87 -17.14 21.00
CA GLN A 251 15.12 -18.48 21.51
C GLN A 251 15.59 -19.40 20.39
N PRO A 252 16.78 -20.01 20.51
CA PRO A 252 17.32 -20.93 19.51
C PRO A 252 16.62 -22.28 19.55
N LYS A 253 16.67 -22.99 18.43
CA LYS A 253 16.51 -24.45 18.40
C LYS A 253 17.88 -25.06 18.56
N LEU A 254 18.01 -26.01 19.49
CA LEU A 254 19.27 -26.67 19.82
C LEU A 254 19.18 -28.14 19.44
N SER A 255 20.27 -28.69 18.92
CA SER A 255 20.46 -30.12 18.72
C SER A 255 21.93 -30.52 18.95
N THR A 256 22.18 -31.74 19.37
CA THR A 256 23.51 -32.22 19.75
C THR A 256 23.57 -33.74 19.55
N ASN A 257 24.78 -34.30 19.53
CA ASN A 257 25.00 -35.77 19.47
C ASN A 257 25.09 -36.41 20.86
N CYS A 258 25.45 -35.67 21.93
CA CYS A 258 25.72 -36.32 23.20
C CYS A 258 25.32 -35.55 24.46
N LEU A 259 25.00 -34.23 24.34
CA LEU A 259 24.68 -33.40 25.50
C LEU A 259 23.23 -33.60 25.94
N THR A 260 22.95 -33.44 27.25
CA THR A 260 21.60 -33.50 27.81
C THR A 260 21.28 -32.21 28.62
N ASN A 261 20.04 -32.07 29.04
CA ASN A 261 19.57 -30.96 29.87
C ASN A 261 19.92 -29.57 29.30
N LEU A 262 19.78 -29.41 27.96
CA LEU A 262 20.06 -28.16 27.28
C LEU A 262 19.13 -27.03 27.76
N GLN A 263 19.71 -25.97 28.31
CA GLN A 263 18.99 -24.76 28.72
C GLN A 263 19.60 -23.54 28.03
N TYR A 264 18.77 -22.63 27.56
CA TYR A 264 19.17 -21.40 26.91
C TYR A 264 18.84 -20.20 27.79
N GLU A 265 19.81 -19.29 27.96
CA GLU A 265 19.64 -18.04 28.66
C GLU A 265 20.36 -16.90 27.94
N PRO A 266 19.67 -15.78 27.60
CA PRO A 266 20.34 -14.58 27.14
C PRO A 266 21.01 -13.87 28.31
N ARG A 267 22.33 -13.62 28.24
CA ARG A 267 23.10 -12.99 29.30
C ARG A 267 24.03 -11.91 28.73
N ASN A 268 23.80 -10.63 29.10
CA ASN A 268 24.62 -9.48 28.69
C ASN A 268 24.83 -9.38 27.16
N GLY A 269 23.75 -9.59 26.37
CA GLY A 269 23.79 -9.55 24.90
C GLY A 269 24.52 -10.77 24.28
N GLN A 270 24.79 -11.82 25.06
CA GLN A 270 25.30 -13.11 24.59
C GLN A 270 24.26 -14.19 24.77
N CYS A 271 24.40 -15.25 24.03
CA CYS A 271 23.56 -16.44 24.11
C CYS A 271 24.35 -17.51 24.87
N VAL A 272 23.85 -17.91 26.02
CA VAL A 272 24.45 -18.96 26.84
C VAL A 272 23.60 -20.22 26.74
N VAL A 273 24.21 -21.33 26.42
CA VAL A 273 23.60 -22.67 26.50
C VAL A 273 24.31 -23.46 27.55
N THR A 274 23.60 -23.81 28.60
CA THR A 274 24.11 -24.74 29.62
C THR A 274 23.66 -26.16 29.31
N TYR A 275 24.45 -27.14 29.72
CA TYR A 275 24.21 -28.55 29.42
C TYR A 275 24.94 -29.46 30.38
N ASP A 276 24.52 -30.72 30.43
CA ASP A 276 25.24 -31.82 31.11
C ASP A 276 26.00 -32.61 30.07
N PHE A 277 27.24 -32.97 30.42
CA PHE A 277 28.16 -33.74 29.58
C PHE A 277 28.02 -35.21 29.91
N GLU A 278 27.36 -35.96 29.06
CA GLU A 278 27.05 -37.39 29.24
C GLU A 278 28.25 -38.31 28.99
N THR A 279 28.13 -39.57 29.42
CA THR A 279 29.16 -40.59 29.20
C THR A 279 29.46 -40.78 27.69
N ALA A 280 28.47 -40.71 26.84
CA ALA A 280 28.62 -40.77 25.39
C ALA A 280 29.51 -39.67 24.80
N CYS A 281 29.71 -38.54 25.51
CA CYS A 281 30.59 -37.47 25.09
C CYS A 281 32.09 -37.78 25.33
N TYR A 282 32.42 -38.89 25.97
CA TYR A 282 33.81 -39.28 26.23
C TYR A 282 34.33 -40.32 25.22
N ASP A 283 33.49 -40.78 24.28
CA ASP A 283 33.90 -41.60 23.15
C ASP A 283 34.70 -40.74 22.16
N ASP A 284 35.53 -41.38 21.32
CA ASP A 284 36.48 -40.71 20.40
C ASP A 284 35.80 -39.89 19.27
N GLU A 285 34.50 -39.72 19.29
CA GLU A 285 33.75 -38.91 18.32
C GLU A 285 33.79 -37.43 18.64
N GLU A 286 33.68 -36.62 17.58
CA GLU A 286 33.60 -35.17 17.68
C GLU A 286 32.25 -34.75 18.27
N ASN A 287 32.26 -34.18 19.47
CA ASN A 287 31.08 -33.69 20.14
C ASN A 287 30.67 -32.32 19.58
N TRP A 288 29.37 -32.12 19.34
CA TRP A 288 28.89 -30.88 18.78
C TRP A 288 27.56 -30.42 19.39
N LEU A 289 27.38 -29.11 19.38
CA LEU A 289 26.09 -28.43 19.60
C LEU A 289 25.75 -27.58 18.40
N GLU A 290 24.63 -27.87 17.78
CA GLU A 290 24.08 -27.09 16.67
C GLU A 290 23.05 -26.08 17.20
N VAL A 291 23.21 -24.84 16.79
CA VAL A 291 22.33 -23.74 17.14
C VAL A 291 21.66 -23.21 15.91
N ILE A 292 20.33 -23.10 15.93
CA ILE A 292 19.53 -22.50 14.89
C ILE A 292 18.70 -21.37 15.49
N LEU A 293 18.99 -20.12 15.10
CA LEU A 293 18.14 -18.96 15.44
C LEU A 293 17.09 -18.80 14.34
N PRO A 294 15.82 -19.03 14.65
CA PRO A 294 14.73 -18.87 13.68
C PRO A 294 14.39 -17.38 13.55
N LEU A 295 14.81 -16.74 12.46
CA LEU A 295 14.42 -15.39 12.13
C LEU A 295 13.30 -15.38 11.09
N PRO A 296 12.42 -14.37 11.06
CA PRO A 296 11.31 -14.30 10.11
C PRO A 296 11.75 -14.34 8.64
N SER A 297 12.93 -13.82 8.34
CA SER A 297 13.48 -13.73 6.97
C SER A 297 14.57 -14.75 6.67
N ASN A 298 15.13 -15.41 7.69
CA ASN A 298 16.25 -16.33 7.55
C ASN A 298 16.37 -17.25 8.78
N LYS A 299 17.18 -18.32 8.65
CA LYS A 299 17.62 -19.16 9.76
C LYS A 299 19.13 -19.03 9.88
N LEU A 300 19.60 -18.42 10.96
CA LEU A 300 21.02 -18.44 11.25
C LEU A 300 21.36 -19.78 11.91
N LYS A 301 22.33 -20.46 11.35
CA LYS A 301 22.73 -21.81 11.81
C LYS A 301 24.23 -21.87 11.98
N ASN A 302 24.68 -22.45 13.08
CA ASN A 302 26.06 -22.85 13.24
C ASN A 302 26.16 -24.09 14.11
N ARG A 303 27.19 -24.89 13.87
CA ARG A 303 27.57 -26.06 14.66
C ARG A 303 28.88 -25.75 15.36
N PHE A 304 28.88 -25.85 16.68
CA PHE A 304 30.04 -25.63 17.52
C PHE A 304 30.58 -26.96 18.02
N ILE A 305 31.89 -27.12 17.94
CA ILE A 305 32.58 -28.31 18.46
C ILE A 305 32.81 -28.07 19.96
N ILE A 306 32.49 -29.09 20.75
CA ILE A 306 32.63 -29.10 22.20
C ILE A 306 33.73 -30.11 22.55
N LYS A 307 34.73 -29.64 23.28
CA LYS A 307 35.87 -30.47 23.69
C LYS A 307 35.83 -30.70 25.19
#